data_ed7a3d917afbada016a100b0489f3d4b
#
_entry.id   ed7a3d917afbada016a100b0489f3d4b
#
_cell.length_a   1.000
_cell.length_b   1.000
_cell.length_c   1.000
_cell.angle_alpha   90.00
_cell.angle_beta   90.00
_cell.angle_gamma   90.00
#
_symmetry.space_group_name_H-M   'P 1'
#
loop_
_entity.id
_entity.type
_entity.pdbx_description
1 polymer ?
#
loop_
_entity_poly.entity_id
_entity_poly.type
_entity_poly.pdbx_seq_one_letter_code
_entity_poly.pdbx_strand_id
1 'polypeptide(L)'
;MADTLCGWGEPGRVRYYVDNVAISVPKRDEQLGLLVDLLPWPMDAPVRVLDIGAGFGAITEQFLTRYPHSRVTYLDGSGEMMKLARERLAKYGERVSLHLGDLAYPSWNEQLSGGYDAAVSGLAIHHISDERKRALYAEVFAMLKPGGVFLNDDSILTPTTWQPRFDYLRYQHIQQREQELRGTTRSIEEIAAERKAHQRSHENYRAPLRNQLEWLTAAGFESVDCFWKYLDHAIFGGIKAG
;
A
#
# COMPACT_ATOMS: atom_id res chain seq x y z
N MET A 1 17.26 -16.01 -12.50
CA MET A 1 16.89 -15.43 -11.21
C MET A 1 15.37 -15.47 -11.14
N ALA A 2 14.80 -16.05 -10.09
CA ALA A 2 13.35 -16.03 -9.93
C ALA A 2 12.89 -14.56 -9.88
N ASP A 3 11.77 -14.23 -10.50
CA ASP A 3 11.17 -12.90 -10.45
C ASP A 3 10.64 -12.65 -9.04
N THR A 4 11.50 -12.07 -8.18
CA THR A 4 11.20 -11.78 -6.78
C THR A 4 10.15 -10.69 -6.61
N LEU A 5 9.94 -9.86 -7.64
CA LEU A 5 8.94 -8.80 -7.66
C LEU A 5 7.52 -9.32 -7.99
N CYS A 6 7.27 -10.61 -7.96
CA CYS A 6 5.96 -11.19 -8.29
C CYS A 6 5.39 -10.65 -9.61
N GLY A 7 6.24 -10.42 -10.64
CA GLY A 7 5.86 -9.89 -11.95
C GLY A 7 5.69 -8.35 -12.01
N TRP A 8 5.96 -7.61 -10.95
CA TRP A 8 5.90 -6.13 -10.98
C TRP A 8 7.03 -5.47 -11.81
N GLY A 9 7.98 -6.25 -12.33
CA GLY A 9 8.94 -5.83 -13.35
C GLY A 9 8.36 -5.78 -14.77
N GLU A 10 7.17 -6.35 -15.02
CA GLU A 10 6.58 -6.44 -16.35
C GLU A 10 5.73 -5.20 -16.68
N PRO A 11 6.06 -4.45 -17.78
CA PRO A 11 5.33 -3.22 -18.14
C PRO A 11 3.83 -3.43 -18.36
N GLY A 12 3.43 -4.55 -18.96
CA GLY A 12 2.02 -4.86 -19.22
C GLY A 12 1.20 -5.00 -17.94
N ARG A 13 1.76 -5.66 -16.92
CA ARG A 13 1.13 -5.80 -15.62
C ARG A 13 1.02 -4.47 -14.88
N VAL A 14 2.08 -3.69 -14.86
CA VAL A 14 2.10 -2.36 -14.25
C VAL A 14 1.04 -1.48 -14.88
N ARG A 15 0.98 -1.44 -16.20
CA ARG A 15 -0.04 -0.66 -16.92
C ARG A 15 -1.45 -1.11 -16.59
N TYR A 16 -1.72 -2.42 -16.63
CA TYR A 16 -3.03 -2.94 -16.26
C TYR A 16 -3.44 -2.51 -14.84
N TYR A 17 -2.55 -2.61 -13.88
CA TYR A 17 -2.81 -2.18 -12.49
C TYR A 17 -3.16 -0.69 -12.42
N VAL A 18 -2.33 0.17 -12.99
CA VAL A 18 -2.51 1.63 -12.95
C VAL A 18 -3.83 2.04 -13.60
N ASP A 19 -4.18 1.44 -14.73
CA ASP A 19 -5.42 1.74 -15.46
C ASP A 19 -6.69 1.22 -14.75
N ASN A 20 -6.55 0.27 -13.82
CA ASN A 20 -7.68 -0.40 -13.17
C ASN A 20 -7.77 -0.23 -11.65
N VAL A 21 -6.75 0.29 -10.97
CA VAL A 21 -6.73 0.36 -9.50
C VAL A 21 -7.91 1.16 -8.92
N ALA A 22 -8.30 2.26 -9.55
CA ALA A 22 -9.44 3.08 -9.14
C ALA A 22 -10.80 2.39 -9.33
N ILE A 23 -10.84 1.34 -10.14
CA ILE A 23 -12.03 0.52 -10.39
C ILE A 23 -12.04 -0.71 -9.49
N SER A 24 -10.88 -1.38 -9.38
CA SER A 24 -10.77 -2.70 -8.75
C SER A 24 -10.61 -2.67 -7.24
N VAL A 25 -10.16 -1.55 -6.67
CA VAL A 25 -9.99 -1.38 -5.22
C VAL A 25 -11.18 -0.59 -4.66
N PRO A 26 -12.05 -1.23 -3.87
CA PRO A 26 -13.22 -0.56 -3.31
C PRO A 26 -12.82 0.58 -2.38
N LYS A 27 -13.49 1.71 -2.52
CA LYS A 27 -13.29 2.89 -1.64
C LYS A 27 -11.87 3.47 -1.67
N ARG A 28 -11.19 3.38 -2.82
CA ARG A 28 -9.78 3.79 -2.95
C ARG A 28 -9.51 5.23 -2.52
N ASP A 29 -10.38 6.16 -2.88
CA ASP A 29 -10.21 7.58 -2.53
C ASP A 29 -10.34 7.81 -1.02
N GLU A 30 -11.25 7.08 -0.34
CA GLU A 30 -11.40 7.10 1.10
C GLU A 30 -10.15 6.55 1.81
N GLN A 31 -9.58 5.44 1.31
CA GLN A 31 -8.35 4.86 1.84
C GLN A 31 -7.17 5.83 1.73
N LEU A 32 -6.96 6.41 0.56
CA LEU A 32 -5.88 7.36 0.33
C LEU A 32 -6.01 8.62 1.21
N GLY A 33 -7.23 9.13 1.38
CA GLY A 33 -7.50 10.25 2.27
C GLY A 33 -7.21 9.92 3.72
N LEU A 34 -7.68 8.76 4.18
CA LEU A 34 -7.56 8.34 5.58
C LEU A 34 -6.09 8.10 6.01
N LEU A 35 -5.24 7.56 5.12
CA LEU A 35 -3.81 7.41 5.39
C LEU A 35 -3.13 8.74 5.75
N VAL A 36 -3.62 9.85 5.19
CA VAL A 36 -3.10 11.20 5.49
C VAL A 36 -3.77 11.79 6.72
N ASP A 37 -5.10 11.60 6.86
CA ASP A 37 -5.90 12.17 7.95
C ASP A 37 -5.59 11.54 9.32
N LEU A 38 -5.09 10.31 9.35
CA LEU A 38 -4.69 9.62 10.58
C LEU A 38 -3.36 10.10 11.17
N LEU A 39 -2.59 10.92 10.45
CA LEU A 39 -1.35 11.45 11.00
C LEU A 39 -1.64 12.52 12.05
N PRO A 40 -0.94 12.48 13.21
CA PRO A 40 -1.26 13.36 14.36
C PRO A 40 -0.72 14.79 14.23
N TRP A 41 -0.08 15.12 13.12
CA TRP A 41 0.51 16.45 12.92
C TRP A 41 -0.41 17.39 12.15
N PRO A 42 -0.36 18.72 12.43
CA PRO A 42 -1.06 19.72 11.63
C PRO A 42 -0.53 19.73 10.18
N MET A 43 -1.38 20.07 9.22
CA MET A 43 -1.08 19.97 7.78
C MET A 43 0.09 20.86 7.32
N ASP A 44 0.46 21.87 8.08
CA ASP A 44 1.62 22.73 7.83
C ASP A 44 2.92 22.22 8.47
N ALA A 45 2.89 21.12 9.19
CA ALA A 45 4.08 20.53 9.81
C ALA A 45 5.06 19.99 8.75
N PRO A 46 6.38 20.13 8.97
CA PRO A 46 7.41 19.64 8.07
C PRO A 46 7.71 18.15 8.31
N VAL A 47 6.72 17.28 8.07
CA VAL A 47 6.86 15.83 8.32
C VAL A 47 7.72 15.14 7.27
N ARG A 48 8.54 14.20 7.70
CA ARG A 48 9.31 13.28 6.85
C ARG A 48 8.58 11.94 6.77
N VAL A 49 8.12 11.59 5.58
CA VAL A 49 7.34 10.37 5.33
C VAL A 49 8.15 9.37 4.51
N LEU A 50 8.09 8.10 4.87
CA LEU A 50 8.57 6.97 4.06
C LEU A 50 7.36 6.25 3.46
N ASP A 51 7.25 6.23 2.14
CA ASP A 51 6.21 5.49 1.39
C ASP A 51 6.82 4.19 0.86
N ILE A 52 6.37 3.06 1.42
CA ILE A 52 6.95 1.72 1.23
C ILE A 52 6.10 0.93 0.23
N GLY A 53 6.71 0.50 -0.87
CA GLY A 53 5.99 -0.10 -1.99
C GLY A 53 5.08 0.91 -2.65
N ALA A 54 5.60 2.11 -2.89
CA ALA A 54 4.86 3.30 -3.26
C ALA A 54 4.22 3.26 -4.67
N GLY A 55 4.54 2.24 -5.48
CA GLY A 55 3.96 2.02 -6.79
C GLY A 55 4.13 3.22 -7.72
N PHE A 56 3.06 3.64 -8.38
CA PHE A 56 3.07 4.82 -9.25
C PHE A 56 2.95 6.16 -8.49
N GLY A 57 3.18 6.16 -7.15
CA GLY A 57 3.30 7.38 -6.35
C GLY A 57 1.99 8.01 -5.87
N ALA A 58 0.88 7.26 -5.83
CA ALA A 58 -0.43 7.81 -5.46
C ALA A 58 -0.49 8.30 -4.01
N ILE A 59 0.03 7.52 -3.04
CA ILE A 59 0.10 7.89 -1.63
C ILE A 59 1.09 9.04 -1.44
N THR A 60 2.28 8.93 -2.03
CA THR A 60 3.29 10.00 -2.03
C THR A 60 2.69 11.34 -2.48
N GLU A 61 1.90 11.35 -3.57
CA GLU A 61 1.26 12.57 -4.09
C GLU A 61 0.25 13.16 -3.10
N GLN A 62 -0.54 12.32 -2.41
CA GLN A 62 -1.47 12.77 -1.37
C GLN A 62 -0.73 13.51 -0.25
N PHE A 63 0.35 12.95 0.27
CA PHE A 63 1.16 13.60 1.30
C PHE A 63 1.76 14.92 0.83
N LEU A 64 2.39 14.94 -0.34
CA LEU A 64 3.02 16.13 -0.89
C LEU A 64 2.01 17.26 -1.19
N THR A 65 0.76 16.90 -1.47
CA THR A 65 -0.34 17.85 -1.71
C THR A 65 -0.89 18.41 -0.42
N ARG A 66 -1.16 17.54 0.57
CA ARG A 66 -1.86 17.92 1.80
C ARG A 66 -0.92 18.47 2.89
N TYR A 67 0.36 18.07 2.87
CA TYR A 67 1.41 18.59 3.72
C TYR A 67 2.41 19.37 2.87
N PRO A 68 2.23 20.68 2.66
CA PRO A 68 3.05 21.48 1.74
C PRO A 68 4.53 21.56 2.14
N HIS A 69 4.85 21.34 3.41
CA HIS A 69 6.22 21.36 3.95
C HIS A 69 6.79 19.96 4.15
N SER A 70 6.07 18.90 3.80
CA SER A 70 6.56 17.51 3.92
C SER A 70 7.65 17.18 2.91
N ARG A 71 8.48 16.22 3.29
CA ARG A 71 9.40 15.51 2.41
C ARG A 71 9.07 14.03 2.42
N VAL A 72 8.92 13.44 1.24
CA VAL A 72 8.59 12.02 1.10
C VAL A 72 9.75 11.27 0.47
N THR A 73 10.17 10.21 1.13
CA THR A 73 11.03 9.18 0.56
C THR A 73 10.13 8.11 -0.03
N TYR A 74 10.08 8.05 -1.34
CA TYR A 74 9.42 7.02 -2.11
C TYR A 74 10.35 5.81 -2.22
N LEU A 75 9.83 4.61 -1.99
CA LEU A 75 10.54 3.36 -2.20
C LEU A 75 9.64 2.32 -2.86
N ASP A 76 10.12 1.73 -3.95
CA ASP A 76 9.45 0.62 -4.64
C ASP A 76 10.48 -0.33 -5.26
N GLY A 77 10.14 -1.61 -5.39
CA GLY A 77 10.98 -2.61 -6.04
C GLY A 77 10.92 -2.54 -7.57
N SER A 78 9.85 -1.98 -8.13
CA SER A 78 9.60 -1.95 -9.58
C SER A 78 10.17 -0.70 -10.25
N GLY A 79 11.13 -0.89 -11.15
CA GLY A 79 11.63 0.19 -12.00
C GLY A 79 10.56 0.77 -12.93
N GLU A 80 9.59 -0.04 -13.35
CA GLU A 80 8.48 0.41 -14.19
C GLU A 80 7.48 1.29 -13.39
N MET A 81 7.17 0.93 -12.14
CA MET A 81 6.39 1.78 -11.24
C MET A 81 7.12 3.11 -10.97
N MET A 82 8.42 3.05 -10.71
CA MET A 82 9.23 4.26 -10.47
C MET A 82 9.26 5.21 -11.67
N LYS A 83 9.25 4.72 -12.91
CA LYS A 83 9.14 5.60 -14.10
C LYS A 83 7.85 6.41 -14.06
N LEU A 84 6.71 5.77 -13.81
CA LEU A 84 5.41 6.43 -13.71
C LEU A 84 5.35 7.40 -12.51
N ALA A 85 5.92 7.00 -11.37
CA ALA A 85 6.01 7.85 -10.20
C ALA A 85 6.86 9.10 -10.46
N ARG A 86 7.98 8.95 -11.19
CA ARG A 86 8.86 10.08 -11.57
C ARG A 86 8.12 11.14 -12.38
N GLU A 87 7.31 10.72 -13.35
CA GLU A 87 6.48 11.63 -14.15
C GLU A 87 5.41 12.30 -13.28
N ARG A 88 4.68 11.52 -12.48
CA ARG A 88 3.61 12.00 -11.61
C ARG A 88 4.10 13.01 -10.57
N LEU A 89 5.25 12.75 -9.98
CA LEU A 89 5.79 13.50 -8.85
C LEU A 89 6.75 14.62 -9.24
N ALA A 90 7.07 14.78 -10.53
CA ALA A 90 8.04 15.77 -11.04
C ALA A 90 7.77 17.20 -10.53
N LYS A 91 6.50 17.59 -10.42
CA LYS A 91 6.08 18.92 -9.95
C LYS A 91 6.46 19.24 -8.51
N TYR A 92 6.82 18.23 -7.72
CA TYR A 92 7.18 18.41 -6.29
C TYR A 92 8.69 18.61 -6.06
N GLY A 93 9.52 18.42 -7.11
CA GLY A 93 10.96 18.70 -7.09
C GLY A 93 11.68 17.97 -5.95
N GLU A 94 12.49 18.73 -5.19
CA GLU A 94 13.30 18.19 -4.09
C GLU A 94 12.54 17.71 -2.86
N ARG A 95 11.22 17.86 -2.84
CA ARG A 95 10.40 17.34 -1.73
C ARG A 95 10.18 15.82 -1.81
N VAL A 96 10.55 15.17 -2.92
CA VAL A 96 10.48 13.72 -3.07
C VAL A 96 11.83 13.16 -3.50
N SER A 97 12.27 12.08 -2.84
CA SER A 97 13.41 11.26 -3.24
C SER A 97 12.92 9.87 -3.63
N LEU A 98 13.40 9.35 -4.78
CA LEU A 98 12.97 8.07 -5.33
C LEU A 98 14.08 7.03 -5.18
N HIS A 99 13.77 5.91 -4.52
CA HIS A 99 14.69 4.80 -4.25
C HIS A 99 14.13 3.48 -4.75
N LEU A 100 14.99 2.64 -5.31
CA LEU A 100 14.66 1.25 -5.63
C LEU A 100 15.02 0.37 -4.44
N GLY A 101 14.08 -0.47 -3.99
CA GLY A 101 14.31 -1.43 -2.92
C GLY A 101 13.21 -2.49 -2.91
N ASP A 102 13.62 -3.76 -3.00
CA ASP A 102 12.70 -4.89 -2.99
C ASP A 102 12.44 -5.36 -1.56
N LEU A 103 11.21 -5.26 -1.10
CA LEU A 103 10.76 -5.62 0.24
C LEU A 103 10.96 -7.12 0.57
N ALA A 104 11.15 -7.97 -0.43
CA ALA A 104 11.44 -9.38 -0.24
C ALA A 104 12.82 -9.62 0.42
N TYR A 105 13.73 -8.64 0.34
CA TYR A 105 15.10 -8.74 0.88
C TYR A 105 15.33 -7.79 2.06
N PRO A 106 16.17 -8.17 3.02
CA PRO A 106 16.56 -7.28 4.14
C PRO A 106 17.27 -5.99 3.70
N SER A 107 17.88 -6.00 2.50
CA SER A 107 18.61 -4.85 1.95
C SER A 107 17.73 -3.74 1.37
N TRP A 108 16.42 -3.86 1.43
CA TRP A 108 15.47 -2.90 0.84
C TRP A 108 15.71 -1.43 1.26
N ASN A 109 16.24 -1.22 2.45
CA ASN A 109 16.43 0.08 3.08
C ASN A 109 17.89 0.53 3.23
N GLU A 110 18.86 -0.18 2.65
CA GLU A 110 20.30 0.13 2.80
C GLU A 110 20.67 1.55 2.34
N GLN A 111 19.91 2.11 1.40
CA GLN A 111 20.13 3.47 0.89
C GLN A 111 19.40 4.55 1.70
N LEU A 112 18.69 4.18 2.74
CA LEU A 112 17.83 5.08 3.51
C LEU A 112 18.45 5.40 4.86
N SER A 113 18.27 6.64 5.29
CA SER A 113 18.84 7.16 6.54
C SER A 113 17.77 7.23 7.62
N GLY A 114 17.02 6.41 8.05
CA GLY A 114 16.05 6.51 9.19
C GLY A 114 15.59 7.91 9.63
N GLY A 115 14.92 8.00 10.74
CA GLY A 115 14.45 9.27 11.31
C GLY A 115 13.22 9.84 10.59
N TYR A 116 12.28 8.96 10.20
CA TYR A 116 10.99 9.35 9.65
C TYR A 116 9.98 9.66 10.76
N ASP A 117 9.11 10.64 10.50
CA ASP A 117 7.97 10.94 11.36
C ASP A 117 6.84 9.92 11.10
N ALA A 118 6.64 9.56 9.83
CA ALA A 118 5.70 8.51 9.46
C ALA A 118 6.30 7.54 8.42
N ALA A 119 5.87 6.31 8.48
CA ALA A 119 6.01 5.33 7.40
C ALA A 119 4.61 4.85 6.98
N VAL A 120 4.40 4.75 5.67
CA VAL A 120 3.11 4.32 5.11
C VAL A 120 3.33 3.27 4.04
N SER A 121 2.35 2.41 3.83
CA SER A 121 2.34 1.45 2.73
C SER A 121 0.91 1.29 2.20
N GLY A 122 0.77 1.05 0.91
CA GLY A 122 -0.53 0.77 0.32
C GLY A 122 -0.49 -0.32 -0.73
N LEU A 123 -1.19 -1.43 -0.48
CA LEU A 123 -1.33 -2.57 -1.39
C LEU A 123 0.00 -3.19 -1.83
N ALA A 124 0.97 -3.25 -0.94
CA ALA A 124 2.32 -3.75 -1.24
C ALA A 124 2.76 -4.92 -0.35
N ILE A 125 2.52 -4.84 0.95
CA ILE A 125 3.10 -5.80 1.92
C ILE A 125 2.49 -7.19 1.79
N HIS A 126 1.30 -7.35 1.24
CA HIS A 126 0.71 -8.66 0.96
C HIS A 126 1.45 -9.47 -0.12
N HIS A 127 2.45 -8.91 -0.80
CA HIS A 127 3.27 -9.61 -1.78
C HIS A 127 4.48 -10.34 -1.18
N ILE A 128 4.78 -10.16 0.09
CA ILE A 128 5.90 -10.84 0.78
C ILE A 128 5.39 -11.86 1.80
N SER A 129 6.22 -12.86 2.12
CA SER A 129 5.85 -13.94 3.05
C SER A 129 5.56 -13.41 4.46
N ASP A 130 4.84 -14.20 5.26
CA ASP A 130 4.52 -13.83 6.65
C ASP A 130 5.74 -13.67 7.54
N GLU A 131 6.79 -14.47 7.29
CA GLU A 131 8.08 -14.32 7.96
C GLU A 131 8.72 -12.98 7.61
N ARG A 132 8.72 -12.63 6.31
CA ARG A 132 9.29 -11.37 5.83
C ARG A 132 8.50 -10.15 6.32
N LYS A 133 7.16 -10.23 6.44
CA LYS A 133 6.34 -9.16 7.03
C LYS A 133 6.75 -8.84 8.45
N ARG A 134 6.97 -9.88 9.29
CA ARG A 134 7.42 -9.69 10.69
C ARG A 134 8.75 -8.96 10.76
N ALA A 135 9.70 -9.37 9.93
CA ALA A 135 11.00 -8.69 9.86
C ALA A 135 10.85 -7.25 9.36
N LEU A 136 10.05 -7.03 8.30
CA LEU A 136 9.79 -5.70 7.74
C LEU A 136 9.19 -4.75 8.80
N TYR A 137 8.24 -5.20 9.62
CA TYR A 137 7.65 -4.36 10.66
C TYR A 137 8.69 -3.93 11.71
N ALA A 138 9.61 -4.81 12.10
CA ALA A 138 10.71 -4.45 13.00
C ALA A 138 11.70 -3.48 12.33
N GLU A 139 11.99 -3.66 11.06
CA GLU A 139 12.86 -2.76 10.29
C GLU A 139 12.22 -1.37 10.14
N VAL A 140 10.91 -1.30 9.83
CA VAL A 140 10.17 -0.04 9.77
C VAL A 140 10.15 0.65 11.12
N PHE A 141 9.91 -0.10 12.22
CA PHE A 141 9.98 0.43 13.57
C PHE A 141 11.34 1.09 13.87
N ALA A 142 12.44 0.44 13.45
CA ALA A 142 13.78 0.99 13.65
C ALA A 142 13.99 2.31 12.89
N MET A 143 13.37 2.48 11.72
CA MET A 143 13.51 3.68 10.89
C MET A 143 12.68 4.88 11.37
N LEU A 144 11.67 4.67 12.20
CA LEU A 144 10.85 5.73 12.75
C LEU A 144 11.54 6.45 13.92
N LYS A 145 11.27 7.74 14.06
CA LYS A 145 11.57 8.50 15.28
C LYS A 145 10.70 8.01 16.46
N PRO A 146 11.10 8.29 17.71
CA PRO A 146 10.17 8.24 18.83
C PRO A 146 8.93 9.10 18.56
N GLY A 147 7.74 8.59 18.84
CA GLY A 147 6.45 9.21 18.46
C GLY A 147 6.06 9.03 17.00
N GLY A 148 6.87 8.35 16.19
CA GLY A 148 6.59 8.12 14.78
C GLY A 148 5.48 7.11 14.54
N VAL A 149 4.75 7.26 13.43
CA VAL A 149 3.55 6.48 13.08
C VAL A 149 3.82 5.55 11.91
N PHE A 150 3.33 4.31 11.98
CA PHE A 150 3.25 3.41 10.83
C PHE A 150 1.80 3.12 10.48
N LEU A 151 1.43 3.27 9.20
CA LEU A 151 0.12 2.91 8.65
C LEU A 151 0.27 2.01 7.44
N ASN A 152 -0.48 0.92 7.41
CA ASN A 152 -0.55 0.00 6.28
C ASN A 152 -1.99 -0.14 5.80
N ASP A 153 -2.26 0.27 4.56
CA ASP A 153 -3.49 0.00 3.82
C ASP A 153 -3.30 -1.25 2.96
N ASP A 154 -3.86 -2.38 3.35
CA ASP A 154 -3.52 -3.62 2.66
C ASP A 154 -4.69 -4.60 2.51
N SER A 155 -4.49 -5.54 1.59
CA SER A 155 -5.38 -6.68 1.40
C SER A 155 -5.10 -7.75 2.45
N ILE A 156 -6.13 -8.12 3.21
CA ILE A 156 -6.05 -9.08 4.31
C ILE A 156 -6.72 -10.41 3.95
N LEU A 157 -6.26 -11.49 4.58
CA LEU A 157 -6.92 -12.78 4.48
C LEU A 157 -8.22 -12.76 5.29
N THR A 158 -9.31 -13.11 4.64
CA THR A 158 -10.62 -13.22 5.26
C THR A 158 -11.06 -14.68 5.42
N PRO A 159 -11.94 -15.01 6.38
CA PRO A 159 -12.47 -16.35 6.52
C PRO A 159 -13.13 -16.82 5.23
N THR A 160 -12.86 -18.05 4.82
CA THR A 160 -13.35 -18.64 3.56
C THR A 160 -14.88 -18.66 3.46
N THR A 161 -15.58 -18.74 4.58
CA THR A 161 -17.05 -18.70 4.65
C THR A 161 -17.64 -17.39 4.10
N TRP A 162 -16.94 -16.26 4.29
CA TRP A 162 -17.41 -14.95 3.83
C TRP A 162 -16.90 -14.59 2.42
N GLN A 163 -15.86 -15.28 1.94
CA GLN A 163 -15.19 -14.95 0.69
C GLN A 163 -16.13 -14.85 -0.51
N PRO A 164 -17.09 -15.80 -0.75
CA PRO A 164 -17.98 -15.69 -1.91
C PRO A 164 -18.87 -14.44 -1.86
N ARG A 165 -19.28 -14.01 -0.64
CA ARG A 165 -20.07 -12.78 -0.48
C ARG A 165 -19.22 -11.53 -0.70
N PHE A 166 -18.00 -11.53 -0.22
CA PHE A 166 -17.06 -10.41 -0.43
C PHE A 166 -16.69 -10.26 -1.90
N ASP A 167 -16.42 -11.37 -2.59
CA ASP A 167 -16.15 -11.36 -4.03
C ASP A 167 -17.34 -10.79 -4.81
N TYR A 168 -18.56 -11.22 -4.51
CA TYR A 168 -19.76 -10.69 -5.14
C TYR A 168 -19.90 -9.17 -4.94
N LEU A 169 -19.75 -8.67 -3.72
CA LEU A 169 -19.82 -7.24 -3.41
C LEU A 169 -18.73 -6.44 -4.12
N ARG A 170 -17.53 -7.02 -4.25
CA ARG A 170 -16.44 -6.44 -5.02
C ARG A 170 -16.76 -6.38 -6.51
N TYR A 171 -17.34 -7.43 -7.08
CA TYR A 171 -17.71 -7.43 -8.49
C TYR A 171 -18.80 -6.41 -8.79
N GLN A 172 -19.78 -6.24 -7.90
CA GLN A 172 -20.77 -5.16 -8.00
C GLN A 172 -20.10 -3.78 -7.97
N HIS A 173 -19.12 -3.57 -7.07
CA HIS A 173 -18.36 -2.34 -7.03
C HIS A 173 -17.61 -2.09 -8.35
N ILE A 174 -16.91 -3.10 -8.87
CA ILE A 174 -16.19 -3.00 -10.16
C ILE A 174 -17.15 -2.63 -11.27
N GLN A 175 -18.30 -3.31 -11.38
CA GLN A 175 -19.31 -3.03 -12.39
C GLN A 175 -19.81 -1.58 -12.32
N GLN A 176 -20.11 -1.09 -11.12
CA GLN A 176 -20.54 0.28 -10.90
C GLN A 176 -19.43 1.28 -11.31
N ARG A 177 -18.19 1.06 -10.88
CA ARG A 177 -17.06 1.95 -11.19
C ARG A 177 -16.72 1.96 -12.68
N GLU A 178 -16.84 0.84 -13.37
CA GLU A 178 -16.68 0.80 -14.83
C GLU A 178 -17.73 1.65 -15.54
N GLN A 179 -18.99 1.55 -15.11
CA GLN A 179 -20.05 2.39 -15.64
C GLN A 179 -19.80 3.89 -15.40
N GLU A 180 -19.36 4.25 -14.18
CA GLU A 180 -19.09 5.65 -13.82
C GLU A 180 -17.88 6.24 -14.57
N LEU A 181 -16.79 5.48 -14.70
CA LEU A 181 -15.52 5.99 -15.20
C LEU A 181 -15.28 5.74 -16.69
N ARG A 182 -15.94 4.72 -17.27
CA ARG A 182 -15.73 4.30 -18.66
C ARG A 182 -17.00 4.28 -19.51
N GLY A 183 -18.16 4.42 -18.89
CA GLY A 183 -19.45 4.27 -19.58
C GLY A 183 -19.72 2.86 -20.09
N THR A 184 -19.02 1.84 -19.57
CA THR A 184 -19.15 0.43 -19.95
C THR A 184 -19.68 -0.39 -18.78
N THR A 185 -20.44 -1.44 -19.10
CA THR A 185 -20.98 -2.35 -18.08
C THR A 185 -20.73 -3.78 -18.52
N ARG A 186 -19.91 -4.50 -17.75
CA ARG A 186 -19.72 -5.94 -17.90
C ARG A 186 -20.63 -6.68 -16.94
N SER A 187 -20.96 -7.95 -17.25
CA SER A 187 -21.69 -8.80 -16.31
C SER A 187 -20.83 -9.18 -15.09
N ILE A 188 -21.46 -9.55 -14.00
CA ILE A 188 -20.78 -10.05 -12.78
C ILE A 188 -19.95 -11.31 -13.11
N GLU A 189 -20.46 -12.16 -14.01
CA GLU A 189 -19.82 -13.40 -14.47
C GLU A 189 -18.53 -13.10 -15.25
N GLU A 190 -18.54 -12.12 -16.14
CA GLU A 190 -17.35 -11.69 -16.90
C GLU A 190 -16.27 -11.12 -15.97
N ILE A 191 -16.66 -10.27 -15.03
CA ILE A 191 -15.77 -9.70 -14.01
C ILE A 191 -15.17 -10.82 -13.14
N ALA A 192 -16.01 -11.76 -12.69
CA ALA A 192 -15.57 -12.89 -11.88
C ALA A 192 -14.59 -13.80 -12.63
N ALA A 193 -14.82 -14.07 -13.92
CA ALA A 193 -13.93 -14.88 -14.74
C ALA A 193 -12.54 -14.24 -14.89
N GLU A 194 -12.50 -12.95 -15.20
CA GLU A 194 -11.25 -12.19 -15.30
C GLU A 194 -10.50 -12.19 -13.95
N ARG A 195 -11.17 -11.88 -12.85
CA ARG A 195 -10.55 -11.84 -11.50
C ARG A 195 -9.95 -13.19 -11.10
N LYS A 196 -10.64 -14.30 -11.39
CA LYS A 196 -10.12 -15.66 -11.14
C LYS A 196 -8.89 -15.97 -11.99
N ALA A 197 -8.85 -15.50 -13.24
CA ALA A 197 -7.68 -15.67 -14.09
C ALA A 197 -6.47 -14.90 -13.53
N HIS A 198 -6.67 -13.66 -13.10
CA HIS A 198 -5.61 -12.85 -12.47
C HIS A 198 -5.11 -13.41 -11.14
N GLN A 199 -6.00 -13.93 -10.28
CA GLN A 199 -5.60 -14.50 -8.99
C GLN A 199 -4.68 -15.73 -9.12
N ARG A 200 -4.86 -16.54 -10.18
CA ARG A 200 -4.04 -17.73 -10.43
C ARG A 200 -2.62 -17.43 -10.89
N SER A 201 -2.38 -16.25 -11.41
CA SER A 201 -1.09 -15.87 -11.99
C SER A 201 -0.16 -15.17 -10.97
N HIS A 202 -0.60 -14.95 -9.72
CA HIS A 202 0.13 -14.10 -8.79
C HIS A 202 0.17 -14.69 -7.38
N GLU A 203 1.37 -14.79 -6.82
CA GLU A 203 1.55 -15.13 -5.41
C GLU A 203 1.16 -13.93 -4.55
N ASN A 204 0.13 -14.12 -3.71
CA ASN A 204 -0.28 -13.17 -2.70
C ASN A 204 -0.24 -13.87 -1.33
N TYR A 205 0.57 -13.35 -0.44
CA TYR A 205 0.71 -13.84 0.94
C TYR A 205 -0.15 -13.00 1.89
N ARG A 206 -1.45 -12.95 1.63
CA ARG A 206 -2.37 -12.25 2.52
C ARG A 206 -2.44 -12.94 3.88
N ALA A 207 -2.28 -12.18 4.97
CA ALA A 207 -2.40 -12.67 6.33
C ALA A 207 -3.70 -12.17 6.99
N PRO A 208 -4.25 -12.90 7.99
CA PRO A 208 -5.35 -12.40 8.80
C PRO A 208 -4.97 -11.09 9.50
N LEU A 209 -5.92 -10.15 9.58
CA LEU A 209 -5.68 -8.86 10.22
C LEU A 209 -5.14 -9.01 11.64
N ARG A 210 -5.74 -9.89 12.47
CA ARG A 210 -5.28 -10.14 13.84
C ARG A 210 -3.79 -10.48 13.93
N ASN A 211 -3.30 -11.32 13.00
CA ASN A 211 -1.89 -11.71 12.98
C ASN A 211 -0.99 -10.50 12.68
N GLN A 212 -1.43 -9.63 11.76
CA GLN A 212 -0.67 -8.42 11.41
C GLN A 212 -0.61 -7.43 12.60
N LEU A 213 -1.71 -7.26 13.35
CA LEU A 213 -1.73 -6.44 14.56
C LEU A 213 -0.81 -7.04 15.65
N GLU A 214 -0.85 -8.36 15.84
CA GLU A 214 0.06 -9.06 16.74
C GLU A 214 1.54 -8.87 16.35
N TRP A 215 1.86 -8.94 15.06
CA TRP A 215 3.22 -8.75 14.57
C TRP A 215 3.72 -7.31 14.73
N LEU A 216 2.86 -6.31 14.55
CA LEU A 216 3.20 -4.92 14.84
C LEU A 216 3.49 -4.71 16.33
N THR A 217 2.65 -5.26 17.21
CA THR A 217 2.89 -5.22 18.66
C THR A 217 4.20 -5.90 19.03
N ALA A 218 4.48 -7.08 18.44
CA ALA A 218 5.74 -7.80 18.66
C ALA A 218 6.98 -7.04 18.13
N ALA A 219 6.82 -6.21 17.10
CA ALA A 219 7.87 -5.34 16.58
C ALA A 219 8.14 -4.11 17.47
N GLY A 220 7.32 -3.85 18.49
CA GLY A 220 7.47 -2.77 19.45
C GLY A 220 6.52 -1.60 19.27
N PHE A 221 5.59 -1.66 18.30
CA PHE A 221 4.57 -0.63 18.15
C PHE A 221 3.57 -0.67 19.31
N GLU A 222 3.17 0.50 19.77
CA GLU A 222 2.09 0.71 20.74
C GLU A 222 0.84 1.26 20.03
N SER A 223 -0.29 1.27 20.74
CA SER A 223 -1.57 1.75 20.21
C SER A 223 -1.92 1.13 18.85
N VAL A 224 -1.57 -0.15 18.70
CA VAL A 224 -1.81 -0.90 17.47
C VAL A 224 -3.30 -1.16 17.30
N ASP A 225 -3.87 -0.69 16.19
CA ASP A 225 -5.31 -0.85 15.92
C ASP A 225 -5.59 -0.93 14.41
N CYS A 226 -6.84 -1.31 14.10
CA CYS A 226 -7.43 -1.23 12.77
C CYS A 226 -8.33 0.01 12.69
N PHE A 227 -7.93 0.98 11.90
CA PHE A 227 -8.61 2.28 11.80
C PHE A 227 -9.74 2.28 10.78
N TRP A 228 -9.67 1.34 9.81
CA TRP A 228 -10.66 1.21 8.76
C TRP A 228 -10.65 -0.22 8.20
N LYS A 229 -11.84 -0.74 7.87
CA LYS A 229 -11.96 -2.05 7.23
C LYS A 229 -13.17 -2.09 6.31
N TYR A 230 -12.95 -2.54 5.08
CA TYR A 230 -14.03 -2.82 4.14
C TYR A 230 -13.71 -4.10 3.36
N LEU A 231 -14.59 -5.10 3.45
CA LEU A 231 -14.41 -6.44 2.90
C LEU A 231 -13.06 -7.05 3.33
N ASP A 232 -12.15 -7.26 2.38
CA ASP A 232 -10.80 -7.79 2.56
C ASP A 232 -9.70 -6.73 2.47
N HIS A 233 -10.03 -5.46 2.63
CA HIS A 233 -9.09 -4.34 2.77
C HIS A 233 -9.15 -3.77 4.18
N ALA A 234 -8.02 -3.38 4.73
CA ALA A 234 -7.93 -2.75 6.04
C ALA A 234 -6.79 -1.73 6.09
N ILE A 235 -7.01 -0.62 6.81
CA ILE A 235 -5.96 0.30 7.24
C ILE A 235 -5.72 0.03 8.71
N PHE A 236 -4.48 -0.30 9.04
CA PHE A 236 -4.05 -0.62 10.39
C PHE A 236 -2.62 -0.13 10.61
N GLY A 237 -2.23 -0.01 11.86
CA GLY A 237 -0.90 0.51 12.17
C GLY A 237 -0.69 0.68 13.66
N GLY A 238 0.31 1.47 14.02
CA GLY A 238 0.68 1.75 15.41
C GLY A 238 1.68 2.88 15.50
N ILE A 239 2.06 3.22 16.73
CA ILE A 239 2.95 4.32 17.07
C ILE A 239 4.20 3.75 17.73
N LYS A 240 5.37 4.26 17.37
CA LYS A 240 6.62 4.02 18.12
C LYS A 240 6.61 4.90 19.36
N ALA A 241 6.67 4.29 20.55
CA ALA A 241 6.72 5.07 21.80
C ALA A 241 7.81 6.14 21.79
N GLY A 242 7.54 7.25 22.50
CA GLY A 242 8.45 8.39 22.62
C GLY A 242 9.59 8.15 23.63
#